data_4a5104c6c562287dd12a70f184da2cd4
#
_entry.id   4a5104c6c562287dd12a70f184da2cd4
#
_cell.length_a   1.000
_cell.length_b   1.000
_cell.length_c   1.000
_cell.angle_alpha   90.00
_cell.angle_beta   90.00
_cell.angle_gamma   90.00
#
_symmetry.space_group_name_H-M   'P 1'
#
loop_
_entity.id
_entity.type
_entity.pdbx_description
1 polymer ?
#
loop_
_entity_poly.entity_id
_entity_poly.type
_entity_poly.pdbx_seq_one_letter_code
_entity_poly.pdbx_strand_id
1 'polypeptide(L)'
;MKRTTLLLFSTLFFWSCSPTANTAVNINSAYDVVVRNGTVYDGSGSEGFIADVAISGDRIAKIGPKLSGKGKKEIDATGMAITPGFINMLSWAFNSLLRDGLSQSDIRQGVTLEVFGEGNSPGPLSDAMKSEMLGWNSGDDSEIPWVTLGEALTHLENKGVSTNVASFVGATTVRIHVVGYENRKATPEEISEMQALVREAMEEGAVGLGSSLIYAPADYADTDELISLSKVVGEYGGRYISHMRSEDKDLLKAYGELERIAREAGVGAEIYHLKASREPYWKLLDDLIDLVDKAREDGLDISADMYTYNASSTGLTGVIPTWVQEGGHEAWMARMQDPVVRPRLMKDLEAELVVQPPEGILLVGFRNEKMGEKYVGMT
;
A
#
# COMPACT_ATOMS: atom_id res chain seq x y z
N MET A 1 2.20 -41.97 -86.11
CA MET A 1 2.91 -41.28 -85.00
C MET A 1 3.01 -39.82 -85.44
N LYS A 2 2.09 -38.97 -84.95
CA LYS A 2 2.08 -37.50 -85.22
C LYS A 2 2.75 -36.73 -84.10
N ARG A 3 3.81 -36.01 -84.44
CA ARG A 3 4.45 -35.06 -83.51
C ARG A 3 3.74 -33.70 -83.67
N THR A 4 3.21 -33.17 -82.57
CA THR A 4 2.57 -31.86 -82.54
C THR A 4 3.63 -30.92 -81.86
N THR A 5 4.03 -29.91 -82.59
CA THR A 5 4.96 -28.86 -82.17
C THR A 5 4.13 -27.76 -81.49
N LEU A 6 4.45 -27.44 -80.19
CA LEU A 6 3.84 -26.35 -79.45
C LEU A 6 4.72 -25.12 -79.54
N LEU A 7 4.23 -24.05 -80.17
CA LEU A 7 4.86 -22.73 -80.19
C LEU A 7 4.52 -21.99 -78.89
N LEU A 8 5.58 -21.58 -78.14
CA LEU A 8 5.44 -20.70 -77.01
C LEU A 8 5.53 -19.24 -77.53
N PHE A 9 4.42 -18.49 -77.34
CA PHE A 9 4.43 -17.03 -77.46
C PHE A 9 4.82 -16.41 -76.15
N SER A 10 5.98 -15.73 -76.10
CA SER A 10 6.45 -14.93 -74.95
C SER A 10 5.93 -13.51 -75.12
N THR A 11 4.93 -13.13 -74.30
CA THR A 11 4.49 -11.75 -74.14
C THR A 11 5.24 -11.07 -73.01
N LEU A 12 6.15 -10.15 -73.41
CA LEU A 12 6.83 -9.22 -72.48
C LEU A 12 5.80 -8.18 -71.99
N PHE A 13 5.43 -8.26 -70.70
CA PHE A 13 4.71 -7.19 -70.03
C PHE A 13 5.75 -6.17 -69.49
N PHE A 14 5.79 -4.97 -70.11
CA PHE A 14 6.44 -3.81 -69.50
C PHE A 14 5.60 -3.29 -68.38
N TRP A 15 6.08 -3.51 -67.14
CA TRP A 15 5.53 -2.90 -65.96
C TRP A 15 6.06 -1.48 -65.86
N SER A 16 5.21 -0.51 -66.21
CA SER A 16 5.45 0.91 -65.98
C SER A 16 5.35 1.16 -64.47
N CYS A 17 6.50 1.38 -63.78
CA CYS A 17 6.53 1.95 -62.44
C CYS A 17 6.12 3.43 -62.52
N SER A 18 4.88 3.72 -62.25
CA SER A 18 4.48 5.09 -61.89
C SER A 18 4.98 5.39 -60.48
N PRO A 19 5.63 6.53 -60.24
CA PRO A 19 5.98 6.93 -58.91
C PRO A 19 4.69 7.15 -58.12
N THR A 20 4.41 6.27 -57.13
CA THR A 20 3.38 6.52 -56.11
C THR A 20 3.77 7.81 -55.42
N ALA A 21 2.95 8.85 -55.59
CA ALA A 21 3.02 10.06 -54.82
C ALA A 21 2.97 9.67 -53.34
N ASN A 22 4.03 9.96 -52.63
CA ASN A 22 4.05 9.94 -51.18
C ASN A 22 3.02 10.97 -50.69
N THR A 23 1.79 10.53 -50.54
CA THR A 23 0.81 11.26 -49.76
C THR A 23 1.35 11.19 -48.31
N ALA A 24 2.05 12.25 -47.92
CA ALA A 24 2.31 12.51 -46.51
C ALA A 24 0.98 12.41 -45.80
N VAL A 25 0.76 11.30 -45.10
CA VAL A 25 -0.36 11.18 -44.18
C VAL A 25 -0.15 12.27 -43.16
N ASN A 26 -0.95 13.31 -43.29
CA ASN A 26 -0.99 14.41 -42.36
C ASN A 26 -1.57 13.84 -41.06
N ILE A 27 -0.69 13.22 -40.22
CA ILE A 27 -1.07 12.70 -38.94
C ILE A 27 -1.21 13.91 -37.99
N ASN A 28 -2.28 14.68 -38.17
CA ASN A 28 -2.85 15.46 -37.09
C ASN A 28 -3.53 14.44 -36.15
N SER A 29 -2.70 13.65 -35.47
CA SER A 29 -3.22 12.76 -34.44
C SER A 29 -3.78 13.67 -33.35
N ALA A 30 -5.12 13.78 -33.33
CA ALA A 30 -5.79 14.42 -32.22
C ALA A 30 -5.61 13.54 -30.99
N TYR A 31 -4.99 14.11 -29.97
CA TYR A 31 -4.93 13.53 -28.63
C TYR A 31 -6.22 13.82 -27.89
N ASP A 32 -6.55 13.05 -26.85
CA ASP A 32 -7.69 13.39 -26.01
C ASP A 32 -7.38 14.59 -25.12
N VAL A 33 -6.20 14.60 -24.51
CA VAL A 33 -5.72 15.73 -23.70
C VAL A 33 -4.27 16.06 -24.07
N VAL A 34 -3.95 17.36 -24.11
CA VAL A 34 -2.55 17.80 -24.14
C VAL A 34 -2.32 18.81 -23.03
N VAL A 35 -1.37 18.53 -22.16
CA VAL A 35 -0.88 19.45 -21.12
C VAL A 35 0.34 20.14 -21.67
N ARG A 36 0.33 21.48 -21.74
CA ARG A 36 1.34 22.30 -22.41
C ARG A 36 2.26 23.00 -21.43
N ASN A 37 3.51 23.17 -21.82
CA ASN A 37 4.49 24.09 -21.22
C ASN A 37 4.79 23.85 -19.73
N GLY A 38 4.45 22.70 -19.15
CA GLY A 38 4.73 22.42 -17.74
C GLY A 38 6.14 21.91 -17.50
N THR A 39 6.59 21.98 -16.26
CA THR A 39 7.81 21.31 -15.82
C THR A 39 7.47 19.85 -15.49
N VAL A 40 7.93 18.92 -16.32
CA VAL A 40 7.68 17.48 -16.14
C VAL A 40 8.68 16.91 -15.15
N TYR A 41 8.15 16.26 -14.11
CA TYR A 41 8.89 15.39 -13.19
C TYR A 41 8.37 13.96 -13.41
N ASP A 42 9.16 13.11 -14.02
CA ASP A 42 8.72 11.79 -14.51
C ASP A 42 8.83 10.66 -13.47
N GLY A 43 9.28 10.98 -12.24
CA GLY A 43 9.48 10.01 -11.17
C GLY A 43 10.83 9.28 -11.22
N SER A 44 11.69 9.59 -12.18
CA SER A 44 13.03 8.96 -12.30
C SER A 44 14.06 9.47 -11.27
N GLY A 45 13.73 10.53 -10.52
CA GLY A 45 14.68 11.24 -9.66
C GLY A 45 15.56 12.25 -10.41
N SER A 46 15.40 12.38 -11.74
CA SER A 46 16.09 13.38 -12.55
C SER A 46 15.51 14.78 -12.34
N GLU A 47 16.29 15.81 -12.72
CA GLU A 47 15.78 17.18 -12.74
C GLU A 47 14.58 17.32 -13.68
N GLY A 48 13.61 18.15 -13.26
CA GLY A 48 12.44 18.47 -14.08
C GLY A 48 12.80 19.20 -15.38
N PHE A 49 12.06 18.96 -16.45
CA PHE A 49 12.26 19.56 -17.76
C PHE A 49 10.97 20.11 -18.36
N ILE A 50 11.06 21.20 -19.12
CA ILE A 50 9.89 21.80 -19.77
C ILE A 50 9.46 20.97 -20.97
N ALA A 51 8.22 20.48 -20.94
CA ALA A 51 7.64 19.70 -22.02
C ALA A 51 6.11 19.77 -22.06
N ASP A 52 5.54 19.30 -23.17
CA ASP A 52 4.14 18.97 -23.31
C ASP A 52 3.93 17.47 -23.04
N VAL A 53 2.80 17.11 -22.48
CA VAL A 53 2.37 15.72 -22.28
C VAL A 53 1.06 15.50 -23.02
N ALA A 54 1.06 14.56 -23.97
CA ALA A 54 -0.12 14.18 -24.75
C ALA A 54 -0.66 12.84 -24.27
N ILE A 55 -1.99 12.76 -24.10
CA ILE A 55 -2.73 11.62 -23.60
C ILE A 55 -3.75 11.17 -24.64
N SER A 56 -3.82 9.85 -24.89
CA SER A 56 -4.83 9.20 -25.73
C SER A 56 -5.40 8.01 -24.97
N GLY A 57 -6.71 8.01 -24.78
CA GLY A 57 -7.38 7.04 -23.92
C GLY A 57 -6.81 7.13 -22.49
N ASP A 58 -6.34 6.00 -21.99
CA ASP A 58 -5.75 5.83 -20.66
C ASP A 58 -4.19 5.88 -20.64
N ARG A 59 -3.57 6.29 -21.76
CA ARG A 59 -2.12 6.21 -21.94
C ARG A 59 -1.50 7.57 -22.21
N ILE A 60 -0.30 7.79 -21.64
CA ILE A 60 0.60 8.85 -22.08
C ILE A 60 1.11 8.46 -23.47
N ALA A 61 0.62 9.17 -24.49
CA ALA A 61 0.97 8.89 -25.88
C ALA A 61 2.32 9.48 -26.27
N LYS A 62 2.66 10.65 -25.72
CA LYS A 62 3.93 11.32 -26.03
C LYS A 62 4.29 12.38 -24.98
N ILE A 63 5.58 12.49 -24.69
CA ILE A 63 6.17 13.59 -23.94
C ILE A 63 7.24 14.24 -24.82
N GLY A 64 7.28 15.55 -24.86
CA GLY A 64 8.35 16.25 -25.59
C GLY A 64 8.10 17.75 -25.72
N PRO A 65 9.13 18.54 -26.08
CA PRO A 65 8.99 19.97 -26.21
C PRO A 65 8.11 20.33 -27.43
N LYS A 66 7.11 21.17 -27.22
CA LYS A 66 6.25 21.73 -28.29
C LYS A 66 5.66 20.68 -29.25
N LEU A 67 4.83 19.80 -28.72
CA LEU A 67 4.16 18.77 -29.53
C LEU A 67 3.24 19.44 -30.59
N SER A 68 3.34 18.98 -31.83
CA SER A 68 2.60 19.53 -32.98
C SER A 68 1.12 19.13 -33.02
N GLY A 69 0.73 18.04 -32.33
CA GLY A 69 -0.65 17.56 -32.27
C GLY A 69 -1.52 18.41 -31.34
N LYS A 70 -2.84 18.51 -31.67
CA LYS A 70 -3.83 19.14 -30.80
C LYS A 70 -4.57 18.10 -29.98
N GLY A 71 -4.85 18.44 -28.71
CA GLY A 71 -5.76 17.69 -27.85
C GLY A 71 -7.21 18.13 -28.06
N LYS A 72 -8.17 17.22 -27.85
CA LYS A 72 -9.59 17.61 -27.70
C LYS A 72 -9.76 18.60 -26.54
N LYS A 73 -8.92 18.40 -25.47
CA LYS A 73 -8.76 19.32 -24.35
C LYS A 73 -7.29 19.71 -24.26
N GLU A 74 -7.02 20.99 -24.16
CA GLU A 74 -5.67 21.50 -23.91
C GLU A 74 -5.62 22.23 -22.55
N ILE A 75 -4.56 21.98 -21.79
CA ILE A 75 -4.32 22.55 -20.47
C ILE A 75 -2.99 23.29 -20.54
N ASP A 76 -3.00 24.58 -20.28
CA ASP A 76 -1.75 25.34 -20.13
C ASP A 76 -1.23 25.16 -18.70
N ALA A 77 -0.07 24.51 -18.58
CA ALA A 77 0.63 24.26 -17.32
C ALA A 77 1.87 25.16 -17.17
N THR A 78 1.91 26.30 -17.84
CA THR A 78 3.02 27.26 -17.70
C THR A 78 3.23 27.62 -16.23
N GLY A 79 4.43 27.38 -15.72
CA GLY A 79 4.80 27.61 -14.31
C GLY A 79 4.28 26.55 -13.33
N MET A 80 3.68 25.46 -13.83
CA MET A 80 3.21 24.34 -13.01
C MET A 80 4.09 23.11 -13.21
N ALA A 81 4.11 22.25 -12.18
CA ALA A 81 4.67 20.93 -12.29
C ALA A 81 3.67 19.95 -12.95
N ILE A 82 4.16 19.06 -13.80
CA ILE A 82 3.43 17.92 -14.31
C ILE A 82 4.10 16.67 -13.74
N THR A 83 3.38 15.91 -12.95
CA THR A 83 3.86 14.70 -12.28
C THR A 83 2.96 13.50 -12.59
N PRO A 84 3.43 12.25 -12.45
CA PRO A 84 2.54 11.12 -12.24
C PRO A 84 1.59 11.38 -11.06
N GLY A 85 0.44 10.73 -11.04
CA GLY A 85 -0.43 10.77 -9.86
C GLY A 85 0.30 10.19 -8.65
N PHE A 86 0.06 10.78 -7.47
CA PHE A 86 0.66 10.28 -6.23
C PHE A 86 0.03 8.95 -5.82
N ILE A 87 0.85 8.11 -5.20
CA ILE A 87 0.46 6.83 -4.61
C ILE A 87 0.47 7.01 -3.10
N ASN A 88 -0.69 6.82 -2.46
CA ASN A 88 -0.78 6.70 -1.02
C ASN A 88 -0.52 5.25 -0.62
N MET A 89 0.74 4.95 -0.26
CA MET A 89 1.19 3.58 0.04
C MET A 89 0.63 3.06 1.36
N LEU A 90 0.13 3.93 2.24
CA LEU A 90 -0.48 3.57 3.51
C LEU A 90 -1.85 4.24 3.61
N SER A 91 -2.86 3.62 3.02
CA SER A 91 -4.23 4.11 3.07
C SER A 91 -5.10 3.27 4.00
N TRP A 92 -5.85 3.95 4.86
CA TRP A 92 -6.91 3.36 5.68
C TRP A 92 -8.31 3.68 5.12
N ALA A 93 -8.38 4.09 3.85
CA ALA A 93 -9.60 4.61 3.24
C ALA A 93 -10.63 3.53 2.87
N PHE A 94 -10.35 2.23 2.96
CA PHE A 94 -11.27 1.18 2.52
C PHE A 94 -12.71 1.40 3.01
N ASN A 95 -12.91 1.53 4.33
CA ASN A 95 -14.24 1.77 4.92
C ASN A 95 -14.81 3.15 4.56
N SER A 96 -13.97 4.15 4.35
CA SER A 96 -14.41 5.48 3.92
C SER A 96 -14.91 5.45 2.48
N LEU A 97 -14.23 4.73 1.60
CA LEU A 97 -14.62 4.54 0.20
C LEU A 97 -15.92 3.72 0.07
N LEU A 98 -16.17 2.79 1.00
CA LEU A 98 -17.46 2.10 1.07
C LEU A 98 -18.62 3.06 1.39
N ARG A 99 -18.39 4.14 2.13
CA ARG A 99 -19.39 5.18 2.44
C ARG A 99 -19.45 6.26 1.36
N ASP A 100 -18.30 6.84 1.04
CA ASP A 100 -18.15 7.89 0.03
C ASP A 100 -17.03 7.54 -0.96
N GLY A 101 -17.39 7.00 -2.12
CA GLY A 101 -16.47 6.63 -3.19
C GLY A 101 -15.86 7.83 -3.95
N LEU A 102 -16.24 9.07 -3.65
CA LEU A 102 -15.73 10.24 -4.37
C LEU A 102 -14.28 10.60 -4.00
N SER A 103 -13.79 10.18 -2.84
CA SER A 103 -12.40 10.39 -2.38
C SER A 103 -11.87 11.81 -2.62
N GLN A 104 -12.70 12.84 -2.32
CA GLN A 104 -12.39 14.24 -2.68
C GLN A 104 -11.15 14.78 -1.97
N SER A 105 -10.84 14.30 -0.77
CA SER A 105 -9.62 14.70 -0.05
C SER A 105 -8.37 14.29 -0.80
N ASP A 106 -8.37 13.12 -1.39
CA ASP A 106 -7.21 12.49 -2.02
C ASP A 106 -7.03 12.96 -3.46
N ILE A 107 -8.06 12.85 -4.29
CA ILE A 107 -7.97 13.25 -5.70
C ILE A 107 -7.67 14.73 -5.88
N ARG A 108 -8.12 15.61 -4.96
CA ARG A 108 -7.81 17.05 -5.00
C ARG A 108 -6.37 17.35 -4.62
N GLN A 109 -5.68 16.44 -3.97
CA GLN A 109 -4.25 16.51 -3.66
C GLN A 109 -3.40 15.77 -4.70
N GLY A 110 -4.02 15.20 -5.75
CA GLY A 110 -3.33 14.49 -6.81
C GLY A 110 -3.03 13.01 -6.50
N VAL A 111 -3.62 12.45 -5.44
CA VAL A 111 -3.56 11.01 -5.18
C VAL A 111 -4.47 10.29 -6.18
N THR A 112 -3.91 9.31 -6.88
CA THR A 112 -4.61 8.55 -7.92
C THR A 112 -4.66 7.05 -7.63
N LEU A 113 -3.88 6.58 -6.67
CA LEU A 113 -3.86 5.20 -6.19
C LEU A 113 -3.78 5.17 -4.67
N GLU A 114 -4.66 4.42 -4.05
CA GLU A 114 -4.65 4.12 -2.63
C GLU A 114 -4.31 2.65 -2.40
N VAL A 115 -3.33 2.39 -1.53
CA VAL A 115 -2.85 1.04 -1.23
C VAL A 115 -3.20 0.70 0.22
N PHE A 116 -3.93 -0.40 0.41
CA PHE A 116 -4.35 -0.90 1.71
C PHE A 116 -3.43 -2.01 2.21
N GLY A 117 -3.62 -2.43 3.46
CA GLY A 117 -3.02 -3.66 3.98
C GLY A 117 -1.89 -3.48 4.99
N GLU A 118 -1.82 -2.34 5.71
CA GLU A 118 -0.90 -2.18 6.85
C GLU A 118 -1.29 -3.14 7.98
N GLY A 119 -0.76 -4.35 7.94
CA GLY A 119 -1.04 -5.43 8.88
C GLY A 119 -2.45 -6.01 8.76
N ASN A 120 -3.47 -5.18 8.59
CA ASN A 120 -4.84 -5.59 8.38
C ASN A 120 -5.29 -5.29 6.95
N SER A 121 -6.00 -6.25 6.35
CA SER A 121 -6.58 -6.14 5.01
C SER A 121 -8.09 -6.44 5.06
N PRO A 122 -8.86 -6.01 4.04
CA PRO A 122 -10.29 -6.28 3.96
C PRO A 122 -10.67 -7.76 3.89
N GLY A 123 -9.75 -8.62 3.58
CA GLY A 123 -9.84 -10.08 3.55
C GLY A 123 -8.44 -10.70 3.67
N PRO A 124 -8.35 -12.03 3.95
CA PRO A 124 -9.43 -13.01 4.12
C PRO A 124 -10.15 -12.88 5.48
N LEU A 125 -11.47 -13.02 5.52
CA LEU A 125 -12.28 -12.90 6.73
C LEU A 125 -12.98 -14.21 7.09
N SER A 126 -12.81 -14.67 8.33
CA SER A 126 -13.66 -15.71 8.90
C SER A 126 -15.00 -15.16 9.37
N ASP A 127 -16.00 -16.02 9.61
CA ASP A 127 -17.29 -15.59 10.14
C ASP A 127 -17.15 -14.92 11.52
N ALA A 128 -16.21 -15.38 12.34
CA ALA A 128 -15.90 -14.78 13.64
C ALA A 128 -15.36 -13.35 13.48
N MET A 129 -14.43 -13.13 12.54
CA MET A 129 -13.87 -11.81 12.23
C MET A 129 -14.95 -10.86 11.70
N LYS A 130 -15.83 -11.33 10.81
CA LYS A 130 -16.96 -10.54 10.31
C LYS A 130 -17.89 -10.11 11.46
N SER A 131 -18.21 -11.03 12.34
CA SER A 131 -19.07 -10.76 13.51
C SER A 131 -18.44 -9.72 14.45
N GLU A 132 -17.13 -9.80 14.68
CA GLU A 132 -16.38 -8.83 15.47
C GLU A 132 -16.38 -7.44 14.82
N MET A 133 -16.11 -7.36 13.51
CA MET A 133 -16.10 -6.10 12.74
C MET A 133 -17.48 -5.42 12.76
N LEU A 134 -18.57 -6.17 12.63
CA LEU A 134 -19.94 -5.64 12.73
C LEU A 134 -20.26 -5.14 14.14
N GLY A 135 -19.80 -5.84 15.17
CA GLY A 135 -19.94 -5.41 16.57
C GLY A 135 -19.20 -4.08 16.86
N TRP A 136 -18.12 -3.80 16.14
CA TRP A 136 -17.36 -2.55 16.30
C TRP A 136 -17.94 -1.39 15.50
N ASN A 137 -18.68 -1.66 14.43
CA ASN A 137 -19.32 -0.67 13.56
C ASN A 137 -20.75 -0.34 14.01
N SER A 138 -20.99 -0.23 15.32
CA SER A 138 -22.28 0.08 15.89
C SER A 138 -22.92 1.31 15.24
N GLY A 139 -23.80 1.10 14.26
CA GLY A 139 -24.49 2.13 13.49
C GLY A 139 -24.55 1.89 11.97
N ASP A 140 -23.82 0.94 11.47
CA ASP A 140 -23.92 0.48 10.08
C ASP A 140 -24.25 -1.02 10.08
N ASP A 141 -25.51 -1.35 9.90
CA ASP A 141 -26.04 -2.72 9.87
C ASP A 141 -25.75 -3.41 8.50
N SER A 142 -24.82 -2.85 7.71
CA SER A 142 -24.45 -3.41 6.42
C SER A 142 -23.68 -4.72 6.62
N GLU A 143 -24.19 -5.79 6.01
CA GLU A 143 -23.50 -7.08 5.94
C GLU A 143 -22.13 -6.89 5.24
N ILE A 144 -21.13 -7.69 5.66
CA ILE A 144 -19.87 -7.82 4.95
C ILE A 144 -20.03 -8.97 3.95
N PRO A 145 -20.33 -8.66 2.66
CA PRO A 145 -20.70 -9.68 1.68
C PRO A 145 -19.52 -10.45 1.09
N TRP A 146 -18.30 -10.10 1.44
CA TRP A 146 -17.09 -10.76 0.94
C TRP A 146 -16.41 -11.61 2.01
N VAL A 147 -15.58 -12.55 1.58
CA VAL A 147 -14.69 -13.41 2.39
C VAL A 147 -13.24 -13.13 2.04
N THR A 148 -12.91 -13.17 0.75
CA THR A 148 -11.54 -13.04 0.26
C THR A 148 -11.16 -11.58 0.03
N LEU A 149 -9.85 -11.33 -0.15
CA LEU A 149 -9.35 -10.00 -0.48
C LEU A 149 -9.85 -9.54 -1.86
N GLY A 150 -9.83 -10.43 -2.84
CA GLY A 150 -10.29 -10.13 -4.20
C GLY A 150 -11.78 -9.80 -4.25
N GLU A 151 -12.61 -10.51 -3.49
CA GLU A 151 -14.05 -10.20 -3.35
C GLU A 151 -14.25 -8.79 -2.76
N ALA A 152 -13.47 -8.40 -1.74
CA ALA A 152 -13.54 -7.07 -1.15
C ALA A 152 -13.17 -5.96 -2.15
N LEU A 153 -12.09 -6.15 -2.91
CA LEU A 153 -11.67 -5.20 -3.94
C LEU A 153 -12.68 -5.12 -5.09
N THR A 154 -13.22 -6.27 -5.52
CA THR A 154 -14.29 -6.34 -6.52
C THR A 154 -15.56 -5.62 -6.04
N HIS A 155 -15.88 -5.69 -4.74
CA HIS A 155 -17.00 -4.96 -4.17
C HIS A 155 -16.81 -3.43 -4.28
N LEU A 156 -15.58 -2.91 -4.03
CA LEU A 156 -15.26 -1.49 -4.25
C LEU A 156 -15.33 -1.11 -5.74
N GLU A 157 -14.79 -1.96 -6.63
CA GLU A 157 -14.85 -1.73 -8.07
C GLU A 157 -16.28 -1.62 -8.58
N ASN A 158 -17.15 -2.54 -8.16
CA ASN A 158 -18.58 -2.54 -8.53
C ASN A 158 -19.33 -1.33 -7.97
N LYS A 159 -18.95 -0.85 -6.78
CA LYS A 159 -19.49 0.38 -6.20
C LYS A 159 -19.09 1.60 -7.03
N GLY A 160 -17.90 1.61 -7.58
CA GLY A 160 -17.27 2.75 -8.25
C GLY A 160 -16.64 3.73 -7.25
N VAL A 161 -15.34 3.88 -7.34
CA VAL A 161 -14.54 4.82 -6.53
C VAL A 161 -13.68 5.69 -7.45
N SER A 162 -13.35 6.89 -7.00
CA SER A 162 -12.65 7.88 -7.83
C SER A 162 -11.15 7.62 -7.95
N THR A 163 -10.53 7.03 -6.95
CA THR A 163 -9.12 6.61 -6.97
C THR A 163 -9.01 5.17 -7.46
N ASN A 164 -7.85 4.81 -8.04
CA ASN A 164 -7.52 3.38 -8.15
C ASN A 164 -7.22 2.83 -6.75
N VAL A 165 -7.38 1.53 -6.58
CA VAL A 165 -7.10 0.84 -5.32
C VAL A 165 -6.25 -0.40 -5.56
N ALA A 166 -5.37 -0.69 -4.61
CA ALA A 166 -4.63 -1.94 -4.51
C ALA A 166 -4.53 -2.34 -3.03
N SER A 167 -4.16 -3.58 -2.74
CA SER A 167 -3.97 -4.00 -1.36
C SER A 167 -2.84 -5.01 -1.22
N PHE A 168 -2.09 -4.89 -0.14
CA PHE A 168 -1.37 -6.01 0.43
C PHE A 168 -2.36 -6.93 1.15
N VAL A 169 -2.07 -8.23 1.23
CA VAL A 169 -2.73 -9.07 2.22
C VAL A 169 -2.10 -8.81 3.59
N GLY A 170 -2.93 -8.58 4.60
CA GLY A 170 -2.46 -8.24 5.93
C GLY A 170 -1.99 -9.48 6.72
N ALA A 171 -0.74 -9.49 7.16
CA ALA A 171 -0.21 -10.57 7.99
C ALA A 171 -1.01 -10.76 9.28
N THR A 172 -1.47 -9.66 9.89
CA THR A 172 -2.34 -9.69 11.07
C THR A 172 -3.69 -10.32 10.75
N THR A 173 -4.30 -9.95 9.61
CA THR A 173 -5.57 -10.54 9.16
C THR A 173 -5.46 -12.05 9.00
N VAL A 174 -4.40 -12.51 8.32
CA VAL A 174 -4.14 -13.95 8.11
C VAL A 174 -3.90 -14.65 9.45
N ARG A 175 -3.13 -14.04 10.36
CA ARG A 175 -2.87 -14.60 11.68
C ARG A 175 -4.13 -14.69 12.53
N ILE A 176 -4.97 -13.65 12.56
CA ILE A 176 -6.24 -13.69 13.30
C ILE A 176 -7.16 -14.77 12.74
N HIS A 177 -7.18 -14.94 11.41
CA HIS A 177 -7.99 -15.96 10.76
C HIS A 177 -7.67 -17.38 11.25
N VAL A 178 -6.38 -17.69 11.45
CA VAL A 178 -5.91 -19.06 11.75
C VAL A 178 -5.58 -19.25 13.23
N VAL A 179 -4.83 -18.32 13.83
CA VAL A 179 -4.32 -18.44 15.22
C VAL A 179 -5.20 -17.69 16.21
N GLY A 180 -5.89 -16.64 15.74
CA GLY A 180 -6.64 -15.74 16.62
C GLY A 180 -5.74 -14.73 17.34
N TYR A 181 -6.11 -14.38 18.56
CA TYR A 181 -5.45 -13.36 19.38
C TYR A 181 -4.51 -13.92 20.45
N GLU A 182 -4.06 -15.17 20.28
CA GLU A 182 -3.22 -15.85 21.27
C GLU A 182 -1.75 -15.40 21.13
N ASN A 183 -1.13 -15.12 22.28
CA ASN A 183 0.29 -14.77 22.38
C ASN A 183 1.16 -16.04 22.39
N ARG A 184 1.29 -16.68 21.24
CA ARG A 184 2.11 -17.88 21.02
C ARG A 184 2.62 -17.93 19.59
N LYS A 185 3.61 -18.75 19.35
CA LYS A 185 4.01 -19.11 18.00
C LYS A 185 2.91 -19.91 17.29
N ALA A 186 2.79 -19.73 15.99
CA ALA A 186 1.97 -20.58 15.15
C ALA A 186 2.61 -21.98 15.04
N THR A 187 1.77 -23.02 14.97
CA THR A 187 2.23 -24.38 14.69
C THR A 187 2.60 -24.53 13.21
N PRO A 188 3.34 -25.58 12.81
CA PRO A 188 3.65 -25.83 11.41
C PRO A 188 2.39 -25.99 10.53
N GLU A 189 1.31 -26.55 11.08
CA GLU A 189 0.03 -26.71 10.40
C GLU A 189 -0.64 -25.35 10.19
N GLU A 190 -0.66 -24.50 11.22
CA GLU A 190 -1.17 -23.12 11.14
C GLU A 190 -0.35 -22.27 10.16
N ILE A 191 0.98 -22.41 10.13
CA ILE A 191 1.82 -21.76 9.11
C ILE A 191 1.39 -22.18 7.70
N SER A 192 1.15 -23.48 7.49
CA SER A 192 0.72 -23.99 6.18
C SER A 192 -0.66 -23.44 5.78
N GLU A 193 -1.58 -23.31 6.73
CA GLU A 193 -2.89 -22.72 6.50
C GLU A 193 -2.79 -21.21 6.18
N MET A 194 -2.00 -20.46 6.94
CA MET A 194 -1.72 -19.05 6.65
C MET A 194 -1.07 -18.86 5.28
N GLN A 195 -0.13 -19.72 4.89
CA GLN A 195 0.48 -19.72 3.55
C GLN A 195 -0.56 -19.94 2.43
N ALA A 196 -1.55 -20.80 2.66
CA ALA A 196 -2.63 -21.02 1.68
C ALA A 196 -3.48 -19.75 1.51
N LEU A 197 -3.84 -19.06 2.60
CA LEU A 197 -4.57 -17.78 2.54
C LEU A 197 -3.77 -16.68 1.85
N VAL A 198 -2.46 -16.59 2.12
CA VAL A 198 -1.59 -15.64 1.41
C VAL A 198 -1.53 -15.96 -0.09
N ARG A 199 -1.43 -17.23 -0.46
CA ARG A 199 -1.42 -17.70 -1.85
C ARG A 199 -2.70 -17.30 -2.58
N GLU A 200 -3.85 -17.57 -1.98
CA GLU A 200 -5.15 -17.19 -2.52
C GLU A 200 -5.22 -15.66 -2.76
N ALA A 201 -4.84 -14.86 -1.78
CA ALA A 201 -4.82 -13.41 -1.92
C ALA A 201 -3.88 -12.93 -3.04
N MET A 202 -2.70 -13.55 -3.21
CA MET A 202 -1.76 -13.24 -4.29
C MET A 202 -2.33 -13.61 -5.67
N GLU A 203 -3.03 -14.74 -5.77
CA GLU A 203 -3.72 -15.17 -7.00
C GLU A 203 -4.88 -14.23 -7.36
N GLU A 204 -5.50 -13.60 -6.37
CA GLU A 204 -6.55 -12.59 -6.54
C GLU A 204 -6.01 -11.17 -6.81
N GLY A 205 -4.69 -10.99 -6.82
CA GLY A 205 -4.04 -9.74 -7.21
C GLY A 205 -3.52 -8.87 -6.06
N ALA A 206 -3.34 -9.43 -4.86
CA ALA A 206 -2.60 -8.74 -3.80
C ALA A 206 -1.19 -8.37 -4.28
N VAL A 207 -0.70 -7.19 -3.87
CA VAL A 207 0.63 -6.72 -4.27
C VAL A 207 1.76 -7.25 -3.40
N GLY A 208 1.42 -7.95 -2.32
CA GLY A 208 2.36 -8.56 -1.39
C GLY A 208 1.78 -8.78 0.00
N LEU A 209 2.65 -8.88 1.00
CA LEU A 209 2.32 -9.06 2.42
C LEU A 209 2.63 -7.79 3.20
N GLY A 210 1.63 -7.23 3.90
CA GLY A 210 1.79 -6.08 4.78
C GLY A 210 1.73 -6.46 6.25
N SER A 211 2.58 -5.88 7.09
CA SER A 211 2.60 -6.11 8.53
C SER A 211 2.62 -4.82 9.34
N SER A 212 2.21 -4.91 10.62
CA SER A 212 2.20 -3.79 11.56
C SER A 212 2.57 -4.30 12.96
N LEU A 213 3.88 -4.43 13.21
CA LEU A 213 4.44 -5.31 14.23
C LEU A 213 4.52 -4.71 15.65
N ILE A 214 4.05 -3.48 15.85
CA ILE A 214 3.92 -2.89 17.20
C ILE A 214 2.57 -3.20 17.86
N TYR A 215 1.59 -3.69 17.09
CA TYR A 215 0.22 -3.94 17.57
C TYR A 215 -0.02 -5.43 17.80
N ALA A 216 -0.78 -5.77 18.85
CA ALA A 216 -1.29 -7.12 19.05
C ALA A 216 -2.44 -7.43 18.05
N PRO A 217 -2.51 -8.66 17.52
CA PRO A 217 -1.64 -9.82 17.76
C PRO A 217 -0.45 -9.92 16.79
N ALA A 218 -0.17 -8.89 15.99
CA ALA A 218 0.92 -8.93 15.01
C ALA A 218 2.29 -9.07 15.68
N ASP A 219 2.50 -8.44 16.85
CA ASP A 219 3.76 -8.51 17.58
C ASP A 219 4.06 -9.92 18.15
N TYR A 220 3.06 -10.80 18.23
CA TYR A 220 3.22 -12.19 18.63
C TYR A 220 3.81 -13.08 17.52
N ALA A 221 3.73 -12.62 16.26
CA ALA A 221 4.40 -13.26 15.14
C ALA A 221 5.92 -13.13 15.27
N ASP A 222 6.66 -14.23 15.17
CA ASP A 222 8.11 -14.14 15.08
C ASP A 222 8.57 -13.92 13.63
N THR A 223 9.84 -13.59 13.48
CA THR A 223 10.45 -13.32 12.16
C THR A 223 10.35 -14.52 11.22
N ASP A 224 10.41 -15.75 11.75
CA ASP A 224 10.36 -16.99 10.94
C ASP A 224 8.95 -17.21 10.36
N GLU A 225 7.88 -16.85 11.09
CA GLU A 225 6.51 -16.82 10.59
C GLU A 225 6.41 -15.86 9.40
N LEU A 226 6.88 -14.62 9.56
CA LEU A 226 6.85 -13.60 8.49
C LEU A 226 7.67 -14.00 7.26
N ILE A 227 8.85 -14.62 7.46
CA ILE A 227 9.65 -15.18 6.36
C ILE A 227 8.88 -16.28 5.63
N SER A 228 8.20 -17.17 6.38
CA SER A 228 7.43 -18.27 5.79
C SER A 228 6.28 -17.78 4.90
N LEU A 229 5.58 -16.75 5.33
CA LEU A 229 4.51 -16.11 4.54
C LEU A 229 5.08 -15.32 3.36
N SER A 230 6.17 -14.57 3.57
CA SER A 230 6.81 -13.77 2.52
C SER A 230 7.41 -14.62 1.40
N LYS A 231 7.83 -15.87 1.67
CA LYS A 231 8.27 -16.81 0.63
C LYS A 231 7.15 -17.11 -0.39
N VAL A 232 5.91 -17.22 0.07
CA VAL A 232 4.75 -17.38 -0.83
C VAL A 232 4.61 -16.13 -1.71
N VAL A 233 4.74 -14.93 -1.13
CA VAL A 233 4.70 -13.66 -1.87
C VAL A 233 5.77 -13.62 -2.96
N GLY A 234 6.98 -14.09 -2.65
CA GLY A 234 8.09 -14.17 -3.60
C GLY A 234 7.81 -15.04 -4.83
N GLU A 235 7.00 -16.11 -4.70
CA GLU A 235 6.58 -16.94 -5.83
C GLU A 235 5.78 -16.15 -6.89
N TYR A 236 5.14 -15.06 -6.49
CA TYR A 236 4.34 -14.18 -7.35
C TYR A 236 5.04 -12.86 -7.70
N GLY A 237 6.28 -12.65 -7.26
CA GLY A 237 7.00 -11.39 -7.48
C GLY A 237 6.46 -10.20 -6.69
N GLY A 238 5.74 -10.45 -5.60
CA GLY A 238 5.22 -9.43 -4.69
C GLY A 238 6.29 -8.90 -3.73
N ARG A 239 5.87 -7.97 -2.84
CA ARG A 239 6.75 -7.29 -1.88
C ARG A 239 6.31 -7.55 -0.44
N TYR A 240 7.24 -7.41 0.49
CA TYR A 240 6.94 -7.31 1.92
C TYR A 240 6.98 -5.83 2.34
N ILE A 241 5.96 -5.36 3.07
CA ILE A 241 5.94 -3.99 3.59
C ILE A 241 5.60 -4.01 5.07
N SER A 242 6.24 -3.16 5.88
CA SER A 242 6.10 -3.23 7.33
C SER A 242 6.08 -1.87 8.02
N HIS A 243 5.06 -1.68 8.86
CA HIS A 243 5.22 -0.91 10.08
C HIS A 243 6.10 -1.74 11.00
N MET A 244 7.36 -1.36 11.10
CA MET A 244 8.38 -2.16 11.79
C MET A 244 8.05 -2.36 13.27
N ARG A 245 8.63 -3.38 13.88
CA ARG A 245 8.41 -3.77 15.29
C ARG A 245 8.78 -2.70 16.31
N SER A 246 9.63 -1.77 15.94
CA SER A 246 9.99 -0.57 16.73
C SER A 246 10.37 0.55 15.78
N GLU A 247 9.95 1.75 16.13
CA GLU A 247 10.35 2.99 15.46
C GLU A 247 11.14 3.91 16.44
N ASP A 248 11.51 3.40 17.59
CA ASP A 248 12.19 4.11 18.67
C ASP A 248 13.49 3.41 19.07
N LYS A 249 13.67 3.07 20.35
CA LYS A 249 14.92 2.53 20.92
C LYS A 249 15.49 1.30 20.18
N ASP A 250 14.62 0.46 19.60
CA ASP A 250 14.98 -0.76 18.89
C ASP A 250 14.86 -0.61 17.36
N LEU A 251 14.82 0.63 16.83
CA LEU A 251 14.61 0.94 15.41
C LEU A 251 15.56 0.15 14.48
N LEU A 252 16.86 0.18 14.75
CA LEU A 252 17.85 -0.50 13.90
C LEU A 252 17.73 -2.03 13.97
N LYS A 253 17.28 -2.57 15.10
CA LYS A 253 17.00 -4.00 15.25
C LYS A 253 15.74 -4.39 14.45
N ALA A 254 14.72 -3.55 14.49
CA ALA A 254 13.49 -3.75 13.72
C ALA A 254 13.75 -3.68 12.21
N TYR A 255 14.64 -2.79 11.78
CA TYR A 255 15.12 -2.78 10.39
C TYR A 255 15.87 -4.07 10.03
N GLY A 256 16.74 -4.56 10.91
CA GLY A 256 17.43 -5.84 10.69
C GLY A 256 16.47 -7.03 10.55
N GLU A 257 15.30 -7.00 11.21
CA GLU A 257 14.23 -7.99 11.01
C GLU A 257 13.64 -7.87 9.60
N LEU A 258 13.30 -6.66 9.13
CA LEU A 258 12.77 -6.43 7.79
C LEU A 258 13.77 -6.84 6.71
N GLU A 259 15.04 -6.47 6.86
CA GLU A 259 16.11 -6.86 5.93
C GLU A 259 16.28 -8.39 5.88
N ARG A 260 16.24 -9.06 7.04
CA ARG A 260 16.30 -10.53 7.13
C ARG A 260 15.13 -11.18 6.39
N ILE A 261 13.91 -10.67 6.57
CA ILE A 261 12.72 -11.16 5.86
C ILE A 261 12.91 -11.02 4.35
N ALA A 262 13.32 -9.85 3.87
CA ALA A 262 13.55 -9.61 2.46
C ALA A 262 14.58 -10.58 1.86
N ARG A 263 15.72 -10.77 2.52
CA ARG A 263 16.82 -11.66 2.07
C ARG A 263 16.41 -13.11 2.07
N GLU A 264 15.82 -13.62 3.16
CA GLU A 264 15.50 -15.05 3.31
C GLU A 264 14.26 -15.46 2.53
N ALA A 265 13.34 -14.55 2.26
CA ALA A 265 12.18 -14.80 1.41
C ALA A 265 12.43 -14.49 -0.07
N GLY A 266 13.49 -13.74 -0.40
CA GLY A 266 13.80 -13.35 -1.77
C GLY A 266 12.81 -12.34 -2.35
N VAL A 267 12.30 -11.42 -1.54
CA VAL A 267 11.32 -10.39 -1.93
C VAL A 267 11.91 -8.99 -1.78
N GLY A 268 11.41 -8.03 -2.57
CA GLY A 268 11.62 -6.62 -2.25
C GLY A 268 10.92 -6.26 -0.95
N ALA A 269 11.45 -5.28 -0.21
CA ALA A 269 10.84 -4.82 1.03
C ALA A 269 10.60 -3.31 1.01
N GLU A 270 9.65 -2.85 1.82
CA GLU A 270 9.35 -1.44 2.01
C GLU A 270 9.11 -1.12 3.48
N ILE A 271 9.59 0.03 3.91
CA ILE A 271 9.38 0.53 5.25
C ILE A 271 8.22 1.51 5.19
N TYR A 272 7.11 1.19 5.87
CA TYR A 272 6.02 2.14 6.04
C TYR A 272 6.51 3.36 6.82
N HIS A 273 6.10 4.56 6.38
CA HIS A 273 6.25 5.85 7.08
C HIS A 273 7.58 5.98 7.84
N LEU A 274 8.69 5.75 7.12
CA LEU A 274 10.05 5.75 7.67
C LEU A 274 10.28 6.97 8.56
N LYS A 275 10.59 6.70 9.83
CA LYS A 275 10.90 7.71 10.84
C LYS A 275 11.65 7.11 12.03
N ALA A 276 12.32 7.95 12.78
CA ALA A 276 12.71 7.67 14.16
C ALA A 276 11.70 8.39 15.08
N SER A 277 10.83 7.64 15.73
CA SER A 277 9.85 8.18 16.67
C SER A 277 10.51 8.64 17.95
N ARG A 278 9.97 9.74 18.56
CA ARG A 278 10.40 10.30 19.85
C ARG A 278 11.81 10.93 19.83
N GLU A 279 11.91 12.10 20.40
CA GLU A 279 13.11 12.95 20.36
C GLU A 279 14.41 12.23 20.78
N PRO A 280 14.46 11.41 21.84
CA PRO A 280 15.71 10.74 22.25
C PRO A 280 16.30 9.82 21.17
N TYR A 281 15.50 9.38 20.21
CA TYR A 281 15.88 8.39 19.19
C TYR A 281 16.07 8.98 17.79
N TRP A 282 15.80 10.26 17.56
CA TRP A 282 15.93 10.91 16.24
C TRP A 282 17.30 10.70 15.58
N LYS A 283 18.35 10.65 16.41
CA LYS A 283 19.72 10.38 15.92
C LYS A 283 19.89 9.01 15.23
N LEU A 284 18.98 8.06 15.49
CA LEU A 284 19.02 6.74 14.83
C LEU A 284 18.56 6.78 13.37
N LEU A 285 17.96 7.90 12.92
CA LEU A 285 17.48 8.02 11.55
C LEU A 285 18.62 8.00 10.54
N ASP A 286 19.70 8.70 10.80
CA ASP A 286 20.87 8.72 9.93
C ASP A 286 21.48 7.31 9.81
N ASP A 287 21.65 6.61 10.95
CA ASP A 287 22.14 5.23 10.96
C ASP A 287 21.20 4.28 10.18
N LEU A 288 19.87 4.48 10.25
CA LEU A 288 18.89 3.70 9.49
C LEU A 288 19.04 3.95 7.99
N ILE A 289 19.17 5.22 7.57
CA ILE A 289 19.36 5.58 6.16
C ILE A 289 20.63 4.91 5.62
N ASP A 290 21.73 4.99 6.35
CA ASP A 290 23.00 4.36 5.96
C ASP A 290 22.86 2.84 5.80
N LEU A 291 22.09 2.17 6.66
CA LEU A 291 21.81 0.73 6.56
C LEU A 291 20.96 0.40 5.33
N VAL A 292 19.93 1.21 5.05
CA VAL A 292 19.09 1.04 3.85
C VAL A 292 19.91 1.22 2.58
N ASP A 293 20.72 2.28 2.51
CA ASP A 293 21.56 2.56 1.35
C ASP A 293 22.58 1.43 1.12
N LYS A 294 23.19 0.93 2.18
CA LYS A 294 24.09 -0.22 2.09
C LYS A 294 23.39 -1.48 1.59
N ALA A 295 22.19 -1.77 2.10
CA ALA A 295 21.43 -2.94 1.63
C ALA A 295 21.08 -2.83 0.14
N ARG A 296 20.77 -1.61 -0.34
CA ARG A 296 20.54 -1.32 -1.77
C ARG A 296 21.82 -1.47 -2.61
N GLU A 297 22.97 -1.01 -2.11
CA GLU A 297 24.27 -1.24 -2.75
C GLU A 297 24.59 -2.74 -2.86
N ASP A 298 24.20 -3.54 -1.86
CA ASP A 298 24.33 -5.00 -1.86
C ASP A 298 23.29 -5.68 -2.79
N GLY A 299 22.45 -4.91 -3.49
CA GLY A 299 21.49 -5.40 -4.49
C GLY A 299 20.12 -5.77 -3.93
N LEU A 300 19.81 -5.42 -2.68
CA LEU A 300 18.50 -5.65 -2.09
C LEU A 300 17.53 -4.54 -2.52
N ASP A 301 16.34 -4.92 -3.00
CA ASP A 301 15.29 -3.97 -3.37
C ASP A 301 14.54 -3.51 -2.11
N ILE A 302 15.03 -2.44 -1.48
CA ILE A 302 14.38 -1.80 -0.33
C ILE A 302 13.96 -0.38 -0.70
N SER A 303 12.71 -0.05 -0.38
CA SER A 303 12.14 1.30 -0.47
C SER A 303 11.52 1.72 0.86
N ALA A 304 11.08 2.97 0.93
CA ALA A 304 10.35 3.50 2.06
C ALA A 304 9.34 4.54 1.58
N ASP A 305 8.24 4.65 2.27
CA ASP A 305 7.30 5.77 2.14
C ASP A 305 7.39 6.71 3.35
N MET A 306 6.80 7.88 3.23
CA MET A 306 6.63 8.80 4.35
C MET A 306 5.47 9.76 4.11
N TYR A 307 4.92 10.29 5.18
CA TYR A 307 3.89 11.33 5.12
C TYR A 307 4.48 12.73 5.30
N THR A 308 3.72 13.73 4.90
CA THR A 308 4.13 15.15 4.91
C THR A 308 3.72 15.92 6.18
N TYR A 309 3.33 15.21 7.24
CA TYR A 309 2.92 15.79 8.51
C TYR A 309 4.06 15.74 9.52
N ASN A 310 4.06 16.70 10.45
CA ASN A 310 5.01 16.75 11.57
C ASN A 310 4.49 16.02 12.83
N ALA A 311 3.47 15.20 12.68
CA ALA A 311 2.86 14.38 13.73
C ALA A 311 2.46 13.02 13.15
N SER A 312 2.52 11.98 13.97
CA SER A 312 1.95 10.67 13.68
C SER A 312 0.57 10.53 14.31
N SER A 313 -0.23 9.58 13.84
CA SER A 313 -1.56 9.30 14.39
C SER A 313 -1.77 7.81 14.59
N THR A 314 -2.29 7.42 15.75
CA THR A 314 -2.68 6.04 16.04
C THR A 314 -3.80 6.02 17.10
N GLY A 315 -4.37 4.84 17.34
CA GLY A 315 -5.31 4.66 18.46
C GLY A 315 -4.61 4.60 19.82
N LEU A 316 -5.30 5.00 20.88
CA LEU A 316 -4.78 4.86 22.26
C LEU A 316 -4.39 3.42 22.64
N THR A 317 -4.86 2.44 21.88
CA THR A 317 -4.44 1.03 22.03
C THR A 317 -2.95 0.83 21.74
N GLY A 318 -2.35 1.71 20.93
CA GLY A 318 -0.91 1.66 20.61
C GLY A 318 0.02 1.96 21.80
N VAL A 319 -0.49 2.60 22.87
CA VAL A 319 0.29 2.82 24.09
C VAL A 319 0.06 1.74 25.16
N ILE A 320 -0.93 0.84 24.93
CA ILE A 320 -1.21 -0.26 25.85
C ILE A 320 -0.27 -1.43 25.55
N PRO A 321 0.49 -1.93 26.54
CA PRO A 321 1.39 -3.05 26.33
C PRO A 321 0.69 -4.25 25.70
N THR A 322 1.29 -4.87 24.70
CA THR A 322 0.66 -5.94 23.92
C THR A 322 0.34 -7.18 24.75
N TRP A 323 1.12 -7.46 25.82
CA TRP A 323 0.80 -8.57 26.74
C TRP A 323 -0.56 -8.42 27.42
N VAL A 324 -1.10 -7.20 27.56
CA VAL A 324 -2.45 -6.97 28.12
C VAL A 324 -3.53 -7.37 27.10
N GLN A 325 -3.22 -7.25 25.81
CA GLN A 325 -4.16 -7.37 24.71
C GLN A 325 -4.40 -8.81 24.23
N GLU A 326 -3.66 -9.79 24.77
CA GLU A 326 -3.83 -11.21 24.47
C GLU A 326 -5.27 -11.70 24.67
N GLY A 327 -5.76 -12.53 23.75
CA GLY A 327 -7.09 -13.14 23.79
C GLY A 327 -8.21 -12.25 23.26
N GLY A 328 -7.89 -11.12 22.63
CA GLY A 328 -8.85 -10.21 21.98
C GLY A 328 -9.52 -9.23 22.93
N HIS A 329 -10.45 -8.45 22.39
CA HIS A 329 -10.99 -7.26 23.06
C HIS A 329 -11.63 -7.52 24.42
N GLU A 330 -12.46 -8.52 24.56
CA GLU A 330 -13.12 -8.83 25.84
C GLU A 330 -12.13 -9.26 26.92
N ALA A 331 -11.13 -10.08 26.54
CA ALA A 331 -10.11 -10.55 27.47
C ALA A 331 -9.22 -9.41 27.97
N TRP A 332 -8.79 -8.49 27.08
CA TRP A 332 -7.98 -7.37 27.52
C TRP A 332 -8.76 -6.37 28.36
N MET A 333 -10.03 -6.11 28.06
CA MET A 333 -10.88 -5.22 28.86
C MET A 333 -11.08 -5.78 30.27
N ALA A 334 -11.28 -7.09 30.41
CA ALA A 334 -11.34 -7.76 31.71
C ALA A 334 -10.00 -7.66 32.46
N ARG A 335 -8.89 -7.89 31.74
CA ARG A 335 -7.52 -7.84 32.28
C ARG A 335 -7.14 -6.44 32.77
N MET A 336 -7.54 -5.37 32.07
CA MET A 336 -7.33 -3.99 32.50
C MET A 336 -8.06 -3.63 33.80
N GLN A 337 -9.16 -4.32 34.10
CA GLN A 337 -9.96 -4.11 35.33
C GLN A 337 -9.51 -5.02 36.46
N ASP A 338 -8.70 -6.05 36.19
CA ASP A 338 -8.23 -7.00 37.19
C ASP A 338 -7.28 -6.30 38.20
N PRO A 339 -7.61 -6.30 39.51
CA PRO A 339 -6.79 -5.67 40.55
C PRO A 339 -5.40 -6.30 40.71
N VAL A 340 -5.19 -7.53 40.28
CA VAL A 340 -3.89 -8.22 40.31
C VAL A 340 -3.00 -7.75 39.14
N VAL A 341 -3.59 -7.52 37.96
CA VAL A 341 -2.89 -7.11 36.74
C VAL A 341 -2.62 -5.61 36.72
N ARG A 342 -3.55 -4.82 37.22
CA ARG A 342 -3.54 -3.35 37.13
C ARG A 342 -2.24 -2.68 37.65
N PRO A 343 -1.61 -3.10 38.76
CA PRO A 343 -0.37 -2.47 39.21
C PRO A 343 0.79 -2.62 38.23
N ARG A 344 0.92 -3.77 37.56
CA ARG A 344 1.91 -3.98 36.50
C ARG A 344 1.60 -3.10 35.29
N LEU A 345 0.36 -3.08 34.84
CA LEU A 345 -0.06 -2.26 33.72
C LEU A 345 0.22 -0.78 33.97
N MET A 346 -0.15 -0.26 35.15
CA MET A 346 0.11 1.14 35.49
C MET A 346 1.60 1.48 35.50
N LYS A 347 2.44 0.59 36.01
CA LYS A 347 3.89 0.76 35.99
C LYS A 347 4.44 0.82 34.57
N ASP A 348 3.95 -0.04 33.66
CA ASP A 348 4.39 -0.08 32.26
C ASP A 348 3.91 1.18 31.52
N LEU A 349 2.69 1.64 31.76
CA LEU A 349 2.16 2.90 31.18
C LEU A 349 2.91 4.13 31.72
N GLU A 350 3.23 4.19 33.04
CA GLU A 350 4.02 5.28 33.61
C GLU A 350 5.43 5.35 32.98
N ALA A 351 6.05 4.21 32.71
CA ALA A 351 7.33 4.16 32.02
C ALA A 351 7.23 4.68 30.58
N GLU A 352 6.14 4.39 29.88
CA GLU A 352 5.87 4.89 28.54
C GLU A 352 5.69 6.41 28.53
N LEU A 353 4.95 6.96 29.48
CA LEU A 353 4.71 8.40 29.61
C LEU A 353 5.98 9.21 29.94
N VAL A 354 7.05 8.58 30.43
CA VAL A 354 8.35 9.24 30.61
C VAL A 354 8.99 9.55 29.26
N VAL A 355 8.81 8.67 28.27
CA VAL A 355 9.40 8.83 26.93
C VAL A 355 8.49 9.62 26.00
N GLN A 356 7.19 9.48 26.18
CA GLN A 356 6.16 10.23 25.44
C GLN A 356 5.21 10.92 26.43
N PRO A 357 5.55 12.12 26.88
CA PRO A 357 4.74 12.83 27.86
C PRO A 357 3.37 13.21 27.29
N PRO A 358 2.33 13.29 28.12
CA PRO A 358 0.95 13.58 27.69
C PRO A 358 0.82 14.85 26.84
N GLU A 359 1.62 15.86 27.10
CA GLU A 359 1.64 17.13 26.37
C GLU A 359 2.01 16.96 24.89
N GLY A 360 2.63 15.83 24.54
CA GLY A 360 2.94 15.43 23.16
C GLY A 360 1.85 14.61 22.48
N ILE A 361 0.73 14.32 23.17
CA ILE A 361 -0.36 13.47 22.67
C ILE A 361 -1.63 14.30 22.51
N LEU A 362 -1.99 14.67 21.27
CA LEU A 362 -3.23 15.38 20.99
C LEU A 362 -4.38 14.37 20.76
N LEU A 363 -5.45 14.46 21.51
CA LEU A 363 -6.65 13.66 21.35
C LEU A 363 -7.52 14.24 20.22
N VAL A 364 -7.63 13.52 19.11
CA VAL A 364 -8.27 14.01 17.88
C VAL A 364 -9.64 13.43 17.62
N GLY A 365 -10.04 12.34 18.29
CA GLY A 365 -11.34 11.74 18.11
C GLY A 365 -11.66 10.62 19.11
N PHE A 366 -12.93 10.36 19.31
CA PHE A 366 -13.46 9.27 20.11
C PHE A 366 -14.71 8.70 19.43
N ARG A 367 -14.90 7.37 19.50
CA ARG A 367 -16.17 6.75 19.08
C ARG A 367 -17.33 7.13 19.99
N ASN A 368 -17.06 7.35 21.27
CA ASN A 368 -18.06 7.80 22.25
C ASN A 368 -18.20 9.32 22.13
N GLU A 369 -19.37 9.81 21.69
CA GLU A 369 -19.65 11.23 21.47
C GLU A 369 -19.39 12.07 22.73
N LYS A 370 -19.83 11.60 23.91
CA LYS A 370 -19.62 12.32 25.18
C LYS A 370 -18.15 12.44 25.56
N MET A 371 -17.34 11.42 25.23
CA MET A 371 -15.88 11.50 25.40
C MET A 371 -15.28 12.46 24.37
N GLY A 372 -15.77 12.44 23.13
CA GLY A 372 -15.38 13.37 22.08
C GLY A 372 -15.64 14.82 22.46
N GLU A 373 -16.85 15.14 22.91
CA GLU A 373 -17.22 16.50 23.38
C GLU A 373 -16.32 17.00 24.51
N LYS A 374 -15.85 16.08 25.37
CA LYS A 374 -15.08 16.45 26.56
C LYS A 374 -13.57 16.55 26.31
N TYR A 375 -13.00 15.68 25.47
CA TYR A 375 -11.57 15.47 25.43
C TYR A 375 -10.91 15.78 24.07
N VAL A 376 -11.65 15.88 22.96
CA VAL A 376 -11.07 16.27 21.67
C VAL A 376 -10.41 17.65 21.76
N GLY A 377 -9.18 17.75 21.28
CA GLY A 377 -8.37 18.95 21.35
C GLY A 377 -7.55 19.12 22.65
N MET A 378 -7.63 18.15 23.57
CA MET A 378 -6.79 18.13 24.77
C MET A 378 -5.52 17.30 24.53
N THR A 379 -4.48 17.60 25.29
CA THR A 379 -3.24 16.83 25.40
C THR A 379 -3.19 16.11 26.74
#